data_8d31db2060c81b13919da511fe50226f
#
_entry.id   8d31db2060c81b13919da511fe50226f
#
_cell.length_a   1.000
_cell.length_b   1.000
_cell.length_c   1.000
_cell.angle_alpha   90.00
_cell.angle_beta   90.00
_cell.angle_gamma   90.00
#
_symmetry.space_group_name_H-M   'P 1'
#
loop_
_entity.id
_entity.type
_entity.pdbx_description
1 polymer ?
#
loop_
_entity_poly.entity_id
_entity_poly.type
_entity_poly.pdbx_seq_one_letter_code
_entity_poly.pdbx_strand_id
1 'polypeptide(L)'
;LEWHDPKSGEVSSGYREKGYLPEAVLNFLALLGWNPGEEGSEMLSLDEMVKLFDLSKCSKNGAKFDFVKAAWFNHQYMIRREDSEWAPEFGKVLAAQGIEATAEQMTEVVRMMKMKVIEYVDAQGNKKKRNISFVSDLWPLTKFFFVAPTDFNREDKFVKKNWKETTAEEMKLFASVLETVADWTVEGMKAICDPWVEESGVKPWNAWRVCLVGEGQGPDMYELAAFLGKEETLRRMAFAVETLN
;
A
#
# COMPACT_ATOMS: atom_id res chain seq x y z
N LEU A 1 -0.38 6.10 -24.45
CA LEU A 1 -0.26 7.40 -25.11
C LEU A 1 -1.24 8.38 -24.47
N GLU A 2 -0.72 9.51 -24.02
CA GLU A 2 -1.52 10.62 -23.57
C GLU A 2 -2.17 11.29 -24.79
N TRP A 3 -3.45 11.57 -24.71
CA TRP A 3 -4.19 12.25 -25.76
C TRP A 3 -4.78 13.55 -25.22
N HIS A 4 -4.57 14.61 -25.98
CA HIS A 4 -5.10 15.92 -25.68
C HIS A 4 -6.26 16.21 -26.63
N ASP A 5 -7.46 16.41 -26.11
CA ASP A 5 -8.59 16.83 -26.94
C ASP A 5 -8.36 18.24 -27.45
N PRO A 6 -8.22 18.44 -28.77
CA PRO A 6 -7.96 19.76 -29.32
C PRO A 6 -9.13 20.72 -29.19
N LYS A 7 -10.33 20.25 -28.84
CA LYS A 7 -11.54 21.09 -28.72
C LYS A 7 -11.83 21.45 -27.26
N SER A 8 -11.74 20.48 -26.34
CA SER A 8 -12.05 20.69 -24.92
C SER A 8 -10.80 21.03 -24.10
N GLY A 9 -9.60 20.74 -24.58
CA GLY A 9 -8.36 20.82 -23.82
C GLY A 9 -8.22 19.70 -22.77
N GLU A 10 -9.15 18.73 -22.77
CA GLU A 10 -9.13 17.61 -21.86
C GLU A 10 -7.95 16.69 -22.16
N VAL A 11 -7.24 16.28 -21.10
CA VAL A 11 -6.10 15.37 -21.21
C VAL A 11 -6.54 13.99 -20.77
N SER A 12 -6.45 13.01 -21.67
CA SER A 12 -6.74 11.61 -21.38
C SER A 12 -5.45 10.80 -21.35
N SER A 13 -5.08 10.28 -20.18
CA SER A 13 -3.95 9.37 -20.06
C SER A 13 -4.30 8.01 -20.62
N GLY A 14 -3.35 7.39 -21.34
CA GLY A 14 -3.47 6.03 -21.80
C GLY A 14 -3.42 5.01 -20.65
N TYR A 15 -3.76 3.76 -20.95
CA TYR A 15 -3.69 2.66 -19.97
C TYR A 15 -2.27 2.44 -19.45
N ARG A 16 -1.26 2.59 -20.31
CA ARG A 16 0.15 2.47 -19.94
C ARG A 16 0.56 3.53 -18.91
N GLU A 17 0.18 4.77 -19.17
CA GLU A 17 0.49 5.92 -18.29
C GLU A 17 -0.24 5.82 -16.95
N LYS A 18 -1.40 5.15 -16.94
CA LYS A 18 -2.15 4.83 -15.71
C LYS A 18 -1.55 3.64 -14.95
N GLY A 19 -0.54 2.96 -15.49
CA GLY A 19 0.14 1.84 -14.83
C GLY A 19 -0.54 0.48 -15.05
N TYR A 20 -1.38 0.34 -16.09
CA TYR A 20 -1.90 -0.97 -16.47
C TYR A 20 -0.80 -1.82 -17.09
N LEU A 21 -0.72 -3.07 -16.66
CA LEU A 21 0.16 -4.07 -17.25
C LEU A 21 -0.41 -4.56 -18.58
N PRO A 22 0.40 -4.74 -19.63
CA PRO A 22 -0.07 -5.19 -20.95
C PRO A 22 -0.87 -6.49 -20.88
N GLU A 23 -0.40 -7.47 -20.11
CA GLU A 23 -1.04 -8.76 -19.91
C GLU A 23 -2.40 -8.63 -19.19
N ALA A 24 -2.52 -7.71 -18.26
CA ALA A 24 -3.78 -7.44 -17.56
C ALA A 24 -4.82 -6.84 -18.51
N VAL A 25 -4.41 -5.87 -19.33
CA VAL A 25 -5.29 -5.27 -20.35
C VAL A 25 -5.70 -6.31 -21.38
N LEU A 26 -4.76 -7.12 -21.87
CA LEU A 26 -5.04 -8.16 -22.84
C LEU A 26 -6.06 -9.18 -22.30
N ASN A 27 -5.85 -9.68 -21.09
CA ASN A 27 -6.75 -10.65 -20.47
C ASN A 27 -8.15 -10.06 -20.24
N PHE A 28 -8.22 -8.84 -19.74
CA PHE A 28 -9.48 -8.14 -19.54
C PHE A 28 -10.22 -7.92 -20.86
N LEU A 29 -9.55 -7.47 -21.91
CA LEU A 29 -10.16 -7.23 -23.23
C LEU A 29 -10.61 -8.53 -23.88
N ALA A 30 -9.86 -9.62 -23.75
CA ALA A 30 -10.26 -10.92 -24.27
C ALA A 30 -11.61 -11.37 -23.66
N LEU A 31 -11.79 -11.19 -22.35
CA LEU A 31 -13.01 -11.57 -21.66
C LEU A 31 -14.15 -10.53 -21.76
N LEU A 32 -13.91 -9.39 -22.39
CA LEU A 32 -14.92 -8.35 -22.52
C LEU A 32 -16.12 -8.77 -23.39
N GLY A 33 -15.92 -9.70 -24.30
CA GLY A 33 -16.97 -10.22 -25.18
C GLY A 33 -16.86 -11.72 -25.48
N TRP A 34 -15.91 -12.40 -24.89
CA TRP A 34 -15.69 -13.83 -25.04
C TRP A 34 -15.73 -14.52 -23.67
N ASN A 35 -16.30 -15.75 -23.64
CA ASN A 35 -16.33 -16.58 -22.43
C ASN A 35 -15.65 -17.93 -22.72
N PRO A 36 -14.55 -18.27 -22.06
CA PRO A 36 -13.84 -19.53 -22.28
C PRO A 36 -14.63 -20.80 -21.88
N GLY A 37 -15.71 -20.65 -21.09
CA GLY A 37 -16.54 -21.73 -20.58
C GLY A 37 -16.49 -21.86 -19.06
N GLU A 38 -17.29 -22.76 -18.49
CA GLU A 38 -17.45 -22.93 -17.05
C GLU A 38 -16.19 -23.45 -16.32
N GLU A 39 -15.29 -24.12 -17.03
CA GLU A 39 -14.04 -24.67 -16.47
C GLU A 39 -12.86 -23.69 -16.55
N GLY A 40 -13.06 -22.52 -17.14
CA GLY A 40 -11.99 -21.54 -17.38
C GLY A 40 -11.77 -20.59 -16.20
N SER A 41 -10.52 -20.49 -15.76
CA SER A 41 -10.07 -19.37 -14.92
C SER A 41 -10.28 -18.04 -15.66
N GLU A 42 -10.66 -16.97 -14.95
CA GLU A 42 -10.64 -15.62 -15.54
C GLU A 42 -9.20 -15.14 -15.85
N MET A 43 -8.20 -15.75 -15.18
CA MET A 43 -6.79 -15.41 -15.37
C MET A 43 -6.15 -16.35 -16.38
N LEU A 44 -6.04 -15.90 -17.61
CA LEU A 44 -5.53 -16.66 -18.74
C LEU A 44 -4.25 -16.04 -19.28
N SER A 45 -3.24 -16.84 -19.50
CA SER A 45 -2.09 -16.46 -20.33
C SER A 45 -2.51 -16.31 -21.80
N LEU A 46 -1.69 -15.63 -22.60
CA LEU A 46 -1.94 -15.51 -24.04
C LEU A 46 -2.05 -16.86 -24.73
N ASP A 47 -1.18 -17.83 -24.37
CA ASP A 47 -1.20 -19.16 -24.95
C ASP A 47 -2.46 -19.95 -24.60
N GLU A 48 -2.98 -19.78 -23.38
CA GLU A 48 -4.25 -20.37 -22.96
C GLU A 48 -5.42 -19.72 -23.70
N MET A 49 -5.42 -18.38 -23.85
CA MET A 49 -6.42 -17.67 -24.64
C MET A 49 -6.46 -18.19 -26.08
N VAL A 50 -5.29 -18.33 -26.73
CA VAL A 50 -5.19 -18.85 -28.10
C VAL A 50 -5.73 -20.28 -28.23
N LYS A 51 -5.45 -21.14 -27.23
CA LYS A 51 -5.93 -22.54 -27.22
C LYS A 51 -7.42 -22.66 -26.98
N LEU A 52 -7.98 -21.80 -26.14
CA LEU A 52 -9.38 -21.86 -25.71
C LEU A 52 -10.31 -21.03 -26.60
N PHE A 53 -9.75 -20.14 -27.43
CA PHE A 53 -10.53 -19.22 -28.22
C PHE A 53 -11.44 -19.95 -29.19
N ASP A 54 -12.73 -19.67 -29.10
CA ASP A 54 -13.76 -20.17 -30.01
C ASP A 54 -14.72 -19.02 -30.31
N LEU A 55 -14.84 -18.71 -31.61
CA LEU A 55 -15.70 -17.62 -32.09
C LEU A 55 -17.18 -17.84 -31.74
N SER A 56 -17.62 -19.10 -31.63
CA SER A 56 -18.99 -19.43 -31.21
C SER A 56 -19.33 -19.00 -29.78
N LYS A 57 -18.31 -18.85 -28.93
CA LYS A 57 -18.42 -18.41 -27.54
C LYS A 57 -18.35 -16.89 -27.37
N CYS A 58 -18.26 -16.14 -28.47
CA CYS A 58 -18.29 -14.68 -28.43
C CYS A 58 -19.74 -14.18 -28.25
N SER A 59 -19.90 -13.21 -27.36
CA SER A 59 -21.18 -12.54 -27.15
C SER A 59 -21.60 -11.73 -28.38
N LYS A 60 -22.87 -11.81 -28.73
CA LYS A 60 -23.46 -10.97 -29.80
C LYS A 60 -23.87 -9.59 -29.28
N ASN A 61 -23.90 -9.40 -27.96
CA ASN A 61 -24.27 -8.15 -27.33
C ASN A 61 -23.05 -7.24 -27.18
N GLY A 62 -23.27 -5.92 -27.22
CA GLY A 62 -22.21 -4.95 -26.92
C GLY A 62 -21.67 -5.14 -25.51
N ALA A 63 -20.36 -5.16 -25.36
CA ALA A 63 -19.70 -5.25 -24.06
C ALA A 63 -19.50 -3.86 -23.47
N LYS A 64 -19.74 -3.73 -22.16
CA LYS A 64 -19.46 -2.50 -21.41
C LYS A 64 -18.09 -2.60 -20.74
N PHE A 65 -17.25 -1.61 -20.99
CA PHE A 65 -15.97 -1.52 -20.30
C PHE A 65 -16.18 -1.22 -18.80
N ASP A 66 -15.66 -2.11 -17.95
CA ASP A 66 -15.71 -1.98 -16.50
C ASP A 66 -14.31 -1.67 -15.96
N PHE A 67 -14.09 -0.42 -15.56
CA PHE A 67 -12.82 0.04 -15.00
C PHE A 67 -12.47 -0.64 -13.67
N VAL A 68 -13.48 -1.02 -12.87
CA VAL A 68 -13.24 -1.71 -11.60
C VAL A 68 -12.70 -3.13 -11.87
N LYS A 69 -13.32 -3.83 -12.84
CA LYS A 69 -12.86 -5.15 -13.26
C LYS A 69 -11.48 -5.07 -13.94
N ALA A 70 -11.23 -4.07 -14.75
CA ALA A 70 -9.90 -3.85 -15.35
C ALA A 70 -8.82 -3.62 -14.28
N ALA A 71 -9.09 -2.82 -13.26
CA ALA A 71 -8.19 -2.61 -12.13
C ALA A 71 -7.99 -3.89 -11.30
N TRP A 72 -9.03 -4.71 -11.14
CA TRP A 72 -8.93 -6.02 -10.51
C TRP A 72 -7.99 -6.95 -11.28
N PHE A 73 -8.10 -7.02 -12.62
CA PHE A 73 -7.15 -7.78 -13.45
C PHE A 73 -5.72 -7.29 -13.24
N ASN A 74 -5.53 -5.96 -13.25
CA ASN A 74 -4.20 -5.40 -13.03
C ASN A 74 -3.61 -5.83 -11.68
N HIS A 75 -4.40 -5.76 -10.59
CA HIS A 75 -4.01 -6.28 -9.29
C HIS A 75 -3.59 -7.75 -9.34
N GLN A 76 -4.39 -8.61 -10.01
CA GLN A 76 -4.12 -10.05 -10.09
C GLN A 76 -2.80 -10.37 -10.80
N TYR A 77 -2.43 -9.60 -11.81
CA TYR A 77 -1.14 -9.73 -12.48
C TYR A 77 0.00 -9.14 -11.66
N MET A 78 -0.23 -8.00 -11.01
CA MET A 78 0.78 -7.36 -10.16
C MET A 78 1.22 -8.28 -9.01
N ILE A 79 0.28 -8.84 -8.24
CA ILE A 79 0.62 -9.67 -7.06
C ILE A 79 1.34 -10.98 -7.40
N ARG A 80 1.31 -11.41 -8.66
CA ARG A 80 2.04 -12.60 -9.16
C ARG A 80 3.50 -12.32 -9.50
N ARG A 81 3.86 -11.04 -9.62
CA ARG A 81 5.24 -10.62 -9.85
C ARG A 81 6.03 -10.65 -8.56
N GLU A 82 7.35 -10.85 -8.69
CA GLU A 82 8.26 -10.68 -7.57
C GLU A 82 8.24 -9.22 -7.07
N ASP A 83 8.40 -9.03 -5.77
CA ASP A 83 8.31 -7.69 -5.16
C ASP A 83 9.35 -6.72 -5.73
N SER A 84 10.52 -7.23 -6.09
CA SER A 84 11.60 -6.46 -6.73
C SER A 84 11.23 -5.93 -8.12
N GLU A 85 10.29 -6.57 -8.83
CA GLU A 85 9.85 -6.11 -10.15
C GLU A 85 9.02 -4.82 -10.08
N TRP A 86 8.51 -4.48 -8.91
CA TRP A 86 7.77 -3.23 -8.70
C TRP A 86 8.73 -2.05 -8.45
N ALA A 87 9.95 -2.32 -7.96
CA ALA A 87 10.88 -1.29 -7.51
C ALA A 87 11.18 -0.21 -8.55
N PRO A 88 11.42 -0.51 -9.86
CA PRO A 88 11.70 0.54 -10.85
C PRO A 88 10.54 1.52 -11.06
N GLU A 89 9.31 1.03 -11.08
CA GLU A 89 8.12 1.89 -11.22
C GLU A 89 7.83 2.63 -9.92
N PHE A 90 8.01 2.00 -8.77
CA PHE A 90 7.86 2.65 -7.47
C PHE A 90 8.91 3.73 -7.26
N GLY A 91 10.14 3.52 -7.72
CA GLY A 91 11.18 4.53 -7.72
C GLY A 91 10.81 5.80 -8.51
N LYS A 92 10.11 5.66 -9.64
CA LYS A 92 9.58 6.82 -10.38
C LYS A 92 8.52 7.59 -9.57
N VAL A 93 7.66 6.85 -8.86
CA VAL A 93 6.64 7.46 -7.99
C VAL A 93 7.30 8.22 -6.85
N LEU A 94 8.32 7.65 -6.20
CA LEU A 94 9.08 8.29 -5.13
C LEU A 94 9.87 9.51 -5.63
N ALA A 95 10.55 9.39 -6.77
CA ALA A 95 11.29 10.48 -7.39
C ALA A 95 10.41 11.69 -7.73
N ALA A 96 9.16 11.45 -8.16
CA ALA A 96 8.18 12.52 -8.38
C ALA A 96 7.80 13.27 -7.09
N GLN A 97 8.08 12.67 -5.91
CA GLN A 97 7.91 13.28 -4.58
C GLN A 97 9.23 13.83 -4.02
N GLY A 98 10.31 13.80 -4.78
CA GLY A 98 11.63 14.21 -4.32
C GLY A 98 12.30 13.24 -3.34
N ILE A 99 11.90 11.97 -3.36
CA ILE A 99 12.41 10.93 -2.46
C ILE A 99 13.32 9.99 -3.23
N GLU A 100 14.49 9.73 -2.67
CA GLU A 100 15.41 8.69 -3.12
C GLU A 100 15.33 7.50 -2.17
N ALA A 101 15.27 6.29 -2.73
CA ALA A 101 15.26 5.04 -1.98
C ALA A 101 16.07 3.98 -2.74
N THR A 102 16.67 3.05 -2.01
CA THR A 102 17.38 1.91 -2.63
C THR A 102 16.40 0.88 -3.16
N ALA A 103 16.87 0.02 -4.06
CA ALA A 103 16.05 -1.07 -4.60
C ALA A 103 15.56 -2.01 -3.48
N GLU A 104 16.41 -2.25 -2.48
CA GLU A 104 16.09 -3.07 -1.31
C GLU A 104 14.97 -2.43 -0.48
N GLN A 105 15.07 -1.14 -0.20
CA GLN A 105 14.05 -0.40 0.54
C GLN A 105 12.70 -0.42 -0.20
N MET A 106 12.72 -0.18 -1.51
CA MET A 106 11.50 -0.22 -2.33
C MET A 106 10.87 -1.61 -2.35
N THR A 107 11.68 -2.66 -2.51
CA THR A 107 11.22 -4.06 -2.48
C THR A 107 10.58 -4.41 -1.14
N GLU A 108 11.19 -4.00 -0.05
CA GLU A 108 10.69 -4.26 1.30
C GLU A 108 9.36 -3.54 1.58
N VAL A 109 9.23 -2.29 1.14
CA VAL A 109 7.96 -1.54 1.23
C VAL A 109 6.87 -2.23 0.41
N VAL A 110 7.18 -2.68 -0.81
CA VAL A 110 6.24 -3.44 -1.65
C VAL A 110 5.81 -4.72 -0.94
N ARG A 111 6.75 -5.49 -0.40
CA ARG A 111 6.47 -6.72 0.36
C ARG A 111 5.45 -6.49 1.48
N MET A 112 5.66 -5.45 2.28
CA MET A 112 4.79 -5.13 3.42
C MET A 112 3.42 -4.58 3.00
N MET A 113 3.32 -3.94 1.84
CA MET A 113 2.17 -3.09 1.53
C MET A 113 1.34 -3.54 0.33
N LYS A 114 1.85 -4.37 -0.60
CA LYS A 114 1.16 -4.75 -1.85
C LYS A 114 -0.22 -5.38 -1.68
N MET A 115 -0.49 -5.98 -0.51
CA MET A 115 -1.77 -6.62 -0.20
C MET A 115 -2.75 -5.71 0.55
N LYS A 116 -2.38 -4.46 0.76
CA LYS A 116 -3.26 -3.50 1.44
C LYS A 116 -4.37 -3.00 0.52
N VAL A 117 -5.38 -2.40 1.15
CA VAL A 117 -6.57 -1.86 0.50
C VAL A 117 -6.49 -0.35 0.52
N ILE A 118 -6.80 0.29 -0.60
CA ILE A 118 -6.93 1.74 -0.68
C ILE A 118 -8.39 2.18 -0.71
N GLU A 119 -8.65 3.38 -0.23
CA GLU A 119 -9.91 4.09 -0.45
C GLU A 119 -9.78 4.99 -1.68
N TYR A 120 -10.81 5.02 -2.49
CA TYR A 120 -10.91 5.91 -3.65
C TYR A 120 -12.33 6.46 -3.78
N VAL A 121 -12.48 7.52 -4.54
CA VAL A 121 -13.80 8.10 -4.85
C VAL A 121 -14.17 7.68 -6.27
N ASP A 122 -15.34 7.07 -6.43
CA ASP A 122 -15.85 6.67 -7.75
C ASP A 122 -16.36 7.90 -8.54
N ALA A 123 -16.72 7.69 -9.80
CA ALA A 123 -17.21 8.74 -10.68
C ALA A 123 -18.54 9.39 -10.19
N GLN A 124 -19.22 8.76 -9.26
CA GLN A 124 -20.44 9.24 -8.63
C GLN A 124 -20.19 9.94 -7.28
N GLY A 125 -18.94 10.10 -6.87
CA GLY A 125 -18.53 10.73 -5.60
C GLY A 125 -18.62 9.83 -4.38
N ASN A 126 -18.85 8.51 -4.53
CA ASN A 126 -18.94 7.58 -3.40
C ASN A 126 -17.55 7.08 -3.01
N LYS A 127 -17.29 7.00 -1.69
CA LYS A 127 -16.10 6.34 -1.17
C LYS A 127 -16.22 4.82 -1.36
N LYS A 128 -15.22 4.25 -1.98
CA LYS A 128 -15.08 2.81 -2.26
C LYS A 128 -13.72 2.32 -1.79
N LYS A 129 -13.59 1.00 -1.71
CA LYS A 129 -12.33 0.33 -1.39
C LYS A 129 -11.96 -0.64 -2.50
N ARG A 130 -10.69 -0.72 -2.82
CA ARG A 130 -10.12 -1.74 -3.70
C ARG A 130 -8.72 -2.12 -3.23
N ASN A 131 -8.24 -3.27 -3.69
CA ASN A 131 -6.85 -3.63 -3.52
C ASN A 131 -5.95 -2.66 -4.30
N ILE A 132 -4.69 -2.54 -3.90
CA ILE A 132 -3.66 -1.85 -4.69
C ILE A 132 -3.64 -2.47 -6.08
N SER A 133 -3.96 -1.68 -7.10
CA SER A 133 -4.05 -2.13 -8.48
C SER A 133 -3.02 -1.46 -9.39
N PHE A 134 -2.35 -0.44 -8.90
CA PHE A 134 -1.31 0.32 -9.61
C PHE A 134 -0.16 0.61 -8.66
N VAL A 135 1.05 0.70 -9.18
CA VAL A 135 2.23 1.05 -8.36
C VAL A 135 2.07 2.44 -7.73
N SER A 136 1.39 3.37 -8.41
CA SER A 136 1.08 4.70 -7.88
C SER A 136 0.18 4.67 -6.64
N ASP A 137 -0.61 3.61 -6.44
CA ASP A 137 -1.45 3.43 -5.26
C ASP A 137 -0.63 3.24 -3.98
N LEU A 138 0.64 2.83 -4.11
CA LEU A 138 1.51 2.64 -2.96
C LEU A 138 1.80 3.94 -2.23
N TRP A 139 2.04 5.04 -2.95
CA TRP A 139 2.54 6.28 -2.33
C TRP A 139 1.67 6.79 -1.17
N PRO A 140 0.36 6.95 -1.31
CA PRO A 140 -0.49 7.40 -0.20
C PRO A 140 -0.42 6.51 1.04
N LEU A 141 -0.16 5.21 0.84
CA LEU A 141 -0.11 4.20 1.89
C LEU A 141 1.29 3.95 2.46
N THR A 142 2.33 4.54 1.86
CA THR A 142 3.73 4.25 2.20
C THR A 142 4.54 5.49 2.54
N LYS A 143 3.92 6.66 2.50
CA LYS A 143 4.59 7.94 2.77
C LYS A 143 5.40 7.91 4.08
N PHE A 144 4.85 7.32 5.12
CA PHE A 144 5.48 7.25 6.44
C PHE A 144 6.77 6.42 6.48
N PHE A 145 7.05 5.56 5.51
CA PHE A 145 8.34 4.88 5.42
C PHE A 145 9.49 5.85 5.16
N PHE A 146 9.23 6.92 4.42
CA PHE A 146 10.23 7.86 3.93
C PHE A 146 10.12 9.24 4.56
N VAL A 147 8.92 9.63 5.00
CA VAL A 147 8.64 10.95 5.56
C VAL A 147 8.01 10.77 6.93
N ALA A 148 8.67 11.28 7.97
CA ALA A 148 8.13 11.24 9.31
C ALA A 148 6.84 12.07 9.42
N PRO A 149 5.88 11.68 10.26
CA PRO A 149 4.76 12.54 10.63
C PRO A 149 5.28 13.86 11.22
N THR A 150 4.79 14.99 10.69
CA THR A 150 5.14 16.33 11.19
C THR A 150 3.96 17.03 11.84
N ASP A 151 2.77 16.50 11.63
CA ASP A 151 1.52 17.01 12.20
C ASP A 151 0.63 15.83 12.58
N PHE A 152 0.08 15.88 13.79
CA PHE A 152 -0.82 14.87 14.31
C PHE A 152 -2.22 15.47 14.44
N ASN A 153 -3.12 15.03 13.58
CA ASN A 153 -4.51 15.47 13.66
C ASN A 153 -5.18 14.90 14.93
N ARG A 154 -5.25 15.69 15.99
CA ARG A 154 -5.88 15.31 17.27
C ARG A 154 -7.37 15.02 17.15
N GLU A 155 -8.04 15.52 16.11
CA GLU A 155 -9.46 15.24 15.83
C GLU A 155 -9.65 13.96 15.02
N ASP A 156 -8.59 13.39 14.46
CA ASP A 156 -8.67 12.07 13.83
C ASP A 156 -9.10 11.01 14.84
N LYS A 157 -10.06 10.18 14.41
CA LYS A 157 -10.68 9.18 15.31
C LYS A 157 -9.66 8.17 15.85
N PHE A 158 -8.66 7.81 15.06
CA PHE A 158 -7.64 6.85 15.49
C PHE A 158 -6.70 7.49 16.49
N VAL A 159 -6.20 8.69 16.23
CA VAL A 159 -5.34 9.44 17.15
C VAL A 159 -6.08 9.69 18.45
N LYS A 160 -7.28 10.26 18.40
CA LYS A 160 -8.11 10.57 19.58
C LYS A 160 -8.44 9.34 20.45
N LYS A 161 -8.62 8.18 19.81
CA LYS A 161 -8.87 6.91 20.52
C LYS A 161 -7.63 6.38 21.22
N ASN A 162 -6.46 6.50 20.60
CA ASN A 162 -5.24 5.82 21.01
C ASN A 162 -4.21 6.74 21.70
N TRP A 163 -4.47 8.06 21.74
CA TRP A 163 -3.65 9.01 22.52
C TRP A 163 -4.48 9.61 23.64
N LYS A 164 -4.21 9.18 24.86
CA LYS A 164 -4.88 9.59 26.09
C LYS A 164 -3.90 10.28 27.02
N GLU A 165 -4.38 10.78 28.15
CA GLU A 165 -3.61 11.53 29.13
C GLU A 165 -2.34 10.78 29.60
N THR A 166 -2.42 9.45 29.77
CA THR A 166 -1.27 8.60 30.19
C THR A 166 -0.38 8.15 29.05
N THR A 167 -0.81 8.29 27.81
CA THR A 167 -0.13 7.67 26.65
C THR A 167 1.27 8.22 26.43
N ALA A 168 1.48 9.50 26.66
CA ALA A 168 2.81 10.11 26.52
C ALA A 168 3.84 9.46 27.48
N GLU A 169 3.46 9.20 28.73
CA GLU A 169 4.33 8.53 29.70
C GLU A 169 4.53 7.05 29.37
N GLU A 170 3.48 6.37 28.93
CA GLU A 170 3.58 4.99 28.44
C GLU A 170 4.54 4.87 27.25
N MET A 171 4.51 5.82 26.32
CA MET A 171 5.42 5.85 25.17
C MET A 171 6.86 6.17 25.54
N LYS A 172 7.10 7.01 26.56
CA LYS A 172 8.45 7.24 27.11
C LYS A 172 9.01 5.97 27.73
N LEU A 173 8.20 5.26 28.52
CA LEU A 173 8.61 3.99 29.11
C LEU A 173 8.91 2.94 28.02
N PHE A 174 8.05 2.83 27.01
CA PHE A 174 8.27 1.90 25.91
C PHE A 174 9.51 2.27 25.07
N ALA A 175 9.77 3.56 24.86
CA ALA A 175 10.99 4.03 24.20
C ALA A 175 12.25 3.61 24.98
N SER A 176 12.22 3.73 26.33
CA SER A 176 13.34 3.28 27.16
C SER A 176 13.60 1.77 27.04
N VAL A 177 12.56 0.97 26.87
CA VAL A 177 12.70 -0.47 26.59
C VAL A 177 13.33 -0.69 25.21
N LEU A 178 12.85 -0.01 24.20
CA LEU A 178 13.40 -0.07 22.83
C LEU A 178 14.89 0.36 22.80
N GLU A 179 15.30 1.30 23.63
CA GLU A 179 16.71 1.71 23.75
C GLU A 179 17.62 0.56 24.19
N THR A 180 17.12 -0.41 24.95
CA THR A 180 17.91 -1.57 25.41
C THR A 180 18.09 -2.64 24.32
N VAL A 181 17.31 -2.58 23.23
CA VAL A 181 17.42 -3.56 22.13
C VAL A 181 18.73 -3.40 21.40
N ALA A 182 19.59 -4.41 21.50
CA ALA A 182 20.88 -4.44 20.82
C ALA A 182 20.74 -4.95 19.36
N ASP A 183 19.94 -5.98 19.14
CA ASP A 183 19.63 -6.54 17.84
C ASP A 183 18.34 -5.92 17.31
N TRP A 184 18.49 -4.93 16.40
CA TRP A 184 17.33 -4.17 15.84
C TRP A 184 16.70 -4.91 14.66
N THR A 185 16.38 -6.18 14.87
CA THR A 185 15.55 -7.01 13.98
C THR A 185 14.15 -7.18 14.56
N VAL A 186 13.22 -7.68 13.76
CA VAL A 186 11.86 -8.01 14.24
C VAL A 186 11.92 -8.97 15.44
N GLU A 187 12.75 -10.01 15.32
CA GLU A 187 12.93 -11.03 16.35
C GLU A 187 13.61 -10.47 17.60
N GLY A 188 14.65 -9.65 17.42
CA GLY A 188 15.37 -9.03 18.53
C GLY A 188 14.51 -8.04 19.31
N MET A 189 13.71 -7.23 18.62
CA MET A 189 12.75 -6.33 19.25
C MET A 189 11.65 -7.11 20.00
N LYS A 190 11.07 -8.15 19.38
CA LYS A 190 10.05 -8.99 20.03
C LYS A 190 10.57 -9.66 21.29
N ALA A 191 11.79 -10.18 21.25
CA ALA A 191 12.41 -10.85 22.40
C ALA A 191 12.51 -9.96 23.66
N ILE A 192 12.62 -8.66 23.48
CA ILE A 192 12.74 -7.67 24.59
C ILE A 192 11.37 -7.04 24.92
N CYS A 193 10.62 -6.65 23.89
CA CYS A 193 9.40 -5.87 24.09
C CYS A 193 8.19 -6.72 24.48
N ASP A 194 8.02 -7.93 23.94
CA ASP A 194 6.84 -8.75 24.25
C ASP A 194 6.78 -9.16 25.73
N PRO A 195 7.87 -9.63 26.38
CA PRO A 195 7.88 -9.90 27.82
C PRO A 195 7.58 -8.65 28.66
N TRP A 196 8.13 -7.49 28.28
CA TRP A 196 7.85 -6.24 28.97
C TRP A 196 6.37 -5.84 28.85
N VAL A 197 5.74 -6.01 27.68
CA VAL A 197 4.31 -5.74 27.48
C VAL A 197 3.45 -6.65 28.37
N GLU A 198 3.82 -7.94 28.47
CA GLU A 198 3.12 -8.90 29.33
C GLU A 198 3.24 -8.55 30.82
N GLU A 199 4.43 -8.17 31.28
CA GLU A 199 4.70 -7.83 32.67
C GLU A 199 4.09 -6.47 33.08
N SER A 200 4.25 -5.44 32.25
CA SER A 200 3.77 -4.08 32.53
C SER A 200 2.26 -3.92 32.32
N GLY A 201 1.65 -4.75 31.48
CA GLY A 201 0.25 -4.62 31.02
C GLY A 201 0.02 -3.44 30.06
N VAL A 202 1.04 -2.68 29.70
CA VAL A 202 0.95 -1.59 28.72
C VAL A 202 0.75 -2.18 27.33
N LYS A 203 -0.16 -1.61 26.52
CA LYS A 203 -0.45 -2.02 25.15
C LYS A 203 0.01 -0.94 24.17
N PRO A 204 1.30 -0.88 23.79
CA PRO A 204 1.87 0.26 23.09
C PRO A 204 1.46 0.35 21.61
N TRP A 205 1.00 -0.73 20.99
CA TRP A 205 0.93 -0.91 19.55
C TRP A 205 0.25 0.21 18.77
N ASN A 206 -0.95 0.63 19.20
CA ASN A 206 -1.68 1.68 18.54
C ASN A 206 -1.09 3.08 18.80
N ALA A 207 -0.62 3.33 20.00
CA ALA A 207 0.06 4.58 20.35
C ALA A 207 1.41 4.68 19.60
N TRP A 208 2.15 3.58 19.53
CA TRP A 208 3.37 3.50 18.75
C TRP A 208 3.12 3.76 17.25
N ARG A 209 2.00 3.22 16.73
CA ARG A 209 1.55 3.53 15.36
C ARG A 209 1.23 5.01 15.16
N VAL A 210 0.60 5.66 16.15
CA VAL A 210 0.43 7.12 16.09
C VAL A 210 1.79 7.81 15.97
N CYS A 211 2.78 7.41 16.78
CA CYS A 211 4.12 8.01 16.73
C CYS A 211 4.82 7.84 15.38
N LEU A 212 4.77 6.63 14.80
CA LEU A 212 5.57 6.31 13.61
C LEU A 212 4.86 6.64 12.29
N VAL A 213 3.54 6.56 12.26
CA VAL A 213 2.70 6.65 11.06
C VAL A 213 1.81 7.88 11.05
N GLY A 214 1.29 8.28 12.21
CA GLY A 214 0.31 9.38 12.36
C GLY A 214 -1.14 8.97 12.08
N GLU A 215 -1.37 7.73 11.62
CA GLU A 215 -2.68 7.22 11.21
C GLU A 215 -2.87 5.74 11.53
N GLY A 216 -4.10 5.21 11.37
CA GLY A 216 -4.46 3.86 11.79
C GLY A 216 -4.03 2.73 10.83
N GLN A 217 -3.58 3.04 9.63
CA GLN A 217 -3.19 2.05 8.63
C GLN A 217 -1.67 1.94 8.52
N GLY A 218 -1.18 0.76 8.21
CA GLY A 218 0.25 0.53 8.05
C GLY A 218 0.61 -0.96 8.15
N PRO A 219 1.90 -1.29 8.11
CA PRO A 219 2.42 -2.65 8.27
C PRO A 219 2.41 -3.09 9.74
N ASP A 220 3.00 -4.23 10.02
CA ASP A 220 3.38 -4.61 11.38
C ASP A 220 4.33 -3.58 11.99
N MET A 221 4.19 -3.30 13.30
CA MET A 221 4.97 -2.24 13.94
C MET A 221 6.43 -2.58 14.10
N TYR A 222 6.76 -3.84 14.33
CA TYR A 222 8.14 -4.29 14.39
C TYR A 222 8.81 -4.27 13.02
N GLU A 223 8.08 -4.66 11.96
CA GLU A 223 8.58 -4.56 10.58
C GLU A 223 8.85 -3.10 10.20
N LEU A 224 7.95 -2.18 10.55
CA LEU A 224 8.15 -0.75 10.29
C LEU A 224 9.35 -0.21 11.07
N ALA A 225 9.48 -0.55 12.36
CA ALA A 225 10.60 -0.09 13.18
C ALA A 225 11.94 -0.66 12.67
N ALA A 226 11.97 -1.92 12.23
CA ALA A 226 13.16 -2.52 11.61
C ALA A 226 13.56 -1.77 10.33
N PHE A 227 12.58 -1.42 9.49
CA PHE A 227 12.82 -0.63 8.28
C PHE A 227 13.36 0.77 8.57
N LEU A 228 12.77 1.47 9.53
CA LEU A 228 13.17 2.85 9.91
C LEU A 228 14.53 2.89 10.60
N GLY A 229 14.91 1.82 11.28
CA GLY A 229 16.06 1.80 12.16
C GLY A 229 15.79 2.40 13.55
N LYS A 230 16.68 2.09 14.49
CA LYS A 230 16.53 2.44 15.90
C LYS A 230 16.45 3.96 16.12
N GLU A 231 17.40 4.69 15.55
CA GLU A 231 17.51 6.14 15.74
C GLU A 231 16.24 6.87 15.25
N GLU A 232 15.80 6.59 14.04
CA GLU A 232 14.62 7.24 13.47
C GLU A 232 13.34 6.84 14.19
N THR A 233 13.22 5.59 14.63
CA THR A 233 12.08 5.11 15.42
C THR A 233 11.97 5.91 16.73
N LEU A 234 13.05 6.01 17.50
CA LEU A 234 13.07 6.73 18.77
C LEU A 234 12.86 8.24 18.57
N ARG A 235 13.44 8.81 17.53
CA ARG A 235 13.24 10.22 17.17
C ARG A 235 11.77 10.54 16.90
N ARG A 236 11.07 9.70 16.13
CA ARG A 236 9.63 9.88 15.87
C ARG A 236 8.80 9.74 17.13
N MET A 237 9.13 8.80 17.99
CA MET A 237 8.44 8.63 19.28
C MET A 237 8.61 9.86 20.15
N ALA A 238 9.82 10.38 20.30
CA ALA A 238 10.09 11.60 21.07
C ALA A 238 9.32 12.80 20.51
N PHE A 239 9.33 12.99 19.19
CA PHE A 239 8.60 14.07 18.52
C PHE A 239 7.08 13.97 18.75
N ALA A 240 6.50 12.77 18.63
CA ALA A 240 5.07 12.58 18.86
C ALA A 240 4.69 12.86 20.32
N VAL A 241 5.51 12.41 21.28
CA VAL A 241 5.31 12.68 22.71
C VAL A 241 5.36 14.18 23.00
N GLU A 242 6.30 14.92 22.43
CA GLU A 242 6.41 16.36 22.59
C GLU A 242 5.21 17.10 21.96
N THR A 243 4.78 16.69 20.77
CA THR A 243 3.73 17.38 20.00
C THR A 243 2.33 17.11 20.54
N LEU A 244 2.08 15.88 21.03
CA LEU A 244 0.77 15.42 21.48
C LEU A 244 0.53 15.51 22.98
N ASN A 245 1.52 15.94 23.76
CA ASN A 245 1.42 16.10 25.21
C ASN A 245 0.66 17.37 25.65
#